data_d64cc577190b04d262e6c179bcf01ed1
#
_entry.id   d64cc577190b04d262e6c179bcf01ed1
#
_cell.length_a   1.000
_cell.length_b   1.000
_cell.length_c   1.000
_cell.angle_alpha   90.00
_cell.angle_beta   90.00
_cell.angle_gamma   90.00
#
_symmetry.space_group_name_H-M   'P 1'
#
loop_
_entity.id
_entity.type
_entity.pdbx_description
1 polymer ?
#
loop_
_entity_poly.entity_id
_entity_poly.type
_entity_poly.pdbx_seq_one_letter_code
_entity_poly.pdbx_strand_id
1 'polypeptide(L)'
;MGLKNSQYHAIMRKYEQKQLHSHDIQMARYEEVYKKLPEFKTLDDSIASLSIQHGKKLLDGDTSAVDALKKDLAELRNRKIHLLKSAGFPEDYL
;
A
#
# COMPACT_ATOMS: atom_id res chain seq x y z
N MET A 1 2.69 35.70 21.14
CA MET A 1 1.31 35.26 21.03
C MET A 1 1.17 34.28 19.89
N GLY A 2 0.36 33.25 20.06
CA GLY A 2 0.10 32.28 19.04
C GLY A 2 -0.76 32.81 17.87
N LEU A 3 -0.94 31.97 16.86
CA LEU A 3 -1.82 32.24 15.74
C LEU A 3 -3.27 32.41 16.21
N LYS A 4 -3.99 33.30 15.56
CA LYS A 4 -5.44 33.41 15.80
C LYS A 4 -6.12 32.11 15.37
N ASN A 5 -7.21 31.75 16.05
CA ASN A 5 -7.95 30.51 15.74
C ASN A 5 -8.32 30.37 14.27
N SER A 6 -8.72 31.48 13.62
CA SER A 6 -9.05 31.50 12.19
C SER A 6 -7.85 31.12 11.30
N GLN A 7 -6.64 31.60 11.65
CA GLN A 7 -5.41 31.28 10.93
C GLN A 7 -5.01 29.81 11.11
N TYR A 8 -5.14 29.31 12.34
CA TYR A 8 -4.86 27.91 12.64
C TYR A 8 -5.77 26.97 11.84
N HIS A 9 -7.06 27.24 11.82
CA HIS A 9 -8.02 26.45 11.04
C HIS A 9 -7.73 26.48 9.53
N ALA A 10 -7.33 27.65 9.00
CA ALA A 10 -6.97 27.77 7.59
C ALA A 10 -5.75 26.92 7.23
N ILE A 11 -4.71 26.89 8.09
CA ILE A 11 -3.52 26.05 7.91
C ILE A 11 -3.88 24.58 7.95
N MET A 12 -4.69 24.15 8.92
CA MET A 12 -5.12 22.76 9.05
C MET A 12 -5.94 22.28 7.86
N ARG A 13 -6.85 23.12 7.35
CA ARG A 13 -7.62 22.79 6.13
C ARG A 13 -6.73 22.58 4.92
N LYS A 14 -5.73 23.41 4.71
CA LYS A 14 -4.76 23.23 3.61
C LYS A 14 -4.00 21.92 3.74
N TYR A 15 -3.60 21.58 4.96
CA TYR A 15 -2.88 20.34 5.25
C TYR A 15 -3.76 19.12 4.97
N GLU A 16 -4.99 19.12 5.43
CA GLU A 16 -5.97 18.05 5.19
C GLU A 16 -6.25 17.89 3.69
N GLN A 17 -6.43 18.98 2.95
CA GLN A 17 -6.64 18.94 1.50
C GLN A 17 -5.46 18.31 0.77
N LYS A 18 -4.23 18.62 1.17
CA LYS A 18 -3.04 17.99 0.58
C LYS A 18 -3.00 16.48 0.82
N GLN A 19 -3.34 16.03 2.01
CA GLN A 19 -3.39 14.60 2.33
C GLN A 19 -4.47 13.88 1.53
N LEU A 20 -5.67 14.44 1.44
CA LEU A 20 -6.77 13.91 0.65
C LEU A 20 -6.40 13.83 -0.83
N HIS A 21 -5.77 14.86 -1.37
CA HIS A 21 -5.34 14.89 -2.76
C HIS A 21 -4.30 13.79 -3.06
N SER A 22 -3.32 13.60 -2.18
CA SER A 22 -2.33 12.53 -2.30
C SER A 22 -2.97 11.15 -2.25
N HIS A 23 -3.96 10.96 -1.38
CA HIS A 23 -4.71 9.71 -1.27
C HIS A 23 -5.51 9.44 -2.55
N ASP A 24 -6.21 10.45 -3.08
CA ASP A 24 -6.99 10.34 -4.33
C ASP A 24 -6.11 9.98 -5.52
N ILE A 25 -4.93 10.58 -5.65
CA ILE A 25 -3.95 10.24 -6.68
C ILE A 25 -3.51 8.79 -6.55
N GLN A 26 -3.22 8.34 -5.34
CA GLN A 26 -2.79 6.97 -5.08
C GLN A 26 -3.88 5.97 -5.44
N MET A 27 -5.13 6.23 -5.06
CA MET A 27 -6.27 5.39 -5.39
C MET A 27 -6.51 5.33 -6.91
N ALA A 28 -6.41 6.45 -7.60
CA ALA A 28 -6.54 6.51 -9.06
C ALA A 28 -5.46 5.69 -9.77
N ARG A 29 -4.22 5.71 -9.26
CA ARG A 29 -3.12 4.89 -9.78
C ARG A 29 -3.39 3.41 -9.60
N TYR A 30 -3.87 2.98 -8.44
CA TYR A 30 -4.24 1.58 -8.19
C TYR A 30 -5.36 1.12 -9.12
N GLU A 31 -6.39 1.93 -9.31
CA GLU A 31 -7.49 1.61 -10.24
C GLU A 31 -7.00 1.45 -11.67
N GLU A 32 -6.10 2.32 -12.13
CA GLU A 32 -5.50 2.24 -13.46
C GLU A 32 -4.73 0.93 -13.64
N VAL A 33 -3.92 0.55 -12.64
CA VAL A 33 -3.16 -0.69 -12.67
C VAL A 33 -4.09 -1.90 -12.68
N TYR A 34 -5.13 -1.91 -11.86
CA TYR A 34 -6.08 -3.01 -11.78
C TYR A 34 -6.85 -3.22 -13.09
N LYS A 35 -7.17 -2.15 -13.82
CA LYS A 35 -7.81 -2.24 -15.13
C LYS A 35 -6.92 -2.89 -16.18
N LYS A 36 -5.65 -2.50 -16.21
CA LYS A 36 -4.68 -3.01 -17.20
C LYS A 36 -4.12 -4.37 -16.83
N LEU A 37 -3.98 -4.65 -15.53
CA LEU A 37 -3.36 -5.86 -15.00
C LEU A 37 -4.26 -6.49 -13.93
N PRO A 38 -5.25 -7.31 -14.32
CA PRO A 38 -6.10 -8.01 -13.34
C PRO A 38 -5.31 -8.88 -12.36
N GLU A 39 -4.19 -9.46 -12.80
CA GLU A 39 -3.29 -10.25 -11.96
C GLU A 39 -2.71 -9.46 -10.79
N PHE A 40 -2.52 -8.16 -10.98
CA PHE A 40 -2.00 -7.28 -9.93
C PHE A 40 -2.94 -7.23 -8.73
N LYS A 41 -4.24 -7.17 -8.97
CA LYS A 41 -5.25 -7.23 -7.90
C LYS A 41 -5.22 -8.56 -7.18
N THR A 42 -5.08 -9.66 -7.90
CA THR A 42 -4.95 -10.99 -7.32
C THR A 42 -3.71 -11.10 -6.43
N LEU A 43 -2.58 -10.53 -6.86
CA LEU A 43 -1.37 -10.46 -6.06
C LEU A 43 -1.56 -9.62 -4.79
N ASP A 44 -2.20 -8.47 -4.89
CA ASP A 44 -2.51 -7.63 -3.74
C ASP A 44 -3.42 -8.34 -2.73
N ASP A 45 -4.44 -9.04 -3.19
CA ASP A 45 -5.33 -9.82 -2.33
C ASP A 45 -4.58 -10.96 -1.62
N SER A 46 -3.69 -11.63 -2.33
CA SER A 46 -2.83 -12.68 -1.76
C SER A 46 -1.88 -12.12 -0.72
N ILE A 47 -1.25 -10.98 -0.98
CA ILE A 47 -0.37 -10.30 -0.04
C ILE A 47 -1.13 -9.91 1.23
N ALA A 48 -2.34 -9.36 1.08
CA ALA A 48 -3.18 -8.98 2.22
C ALA A 48 -3.54 -10.21 3.09
N SER A 49 -3.93 -11.31 2.47
CA SER A 49 -4.26 -12.56 3.16
C SER A 49 -3.05 -13.13 3.93
N LEU A 50 -1.89 -13.20 3.28
CA LEU A 50 -0.66 -13.70 3.92
C LEU A 50 -0.17 -12.77 5.02
N SER A 51 -0.36 -11.45 4.87
CA SER A 51 -0.02 -10.48 5.92
C SER A 51 -0.85 -10.69 7.19
N ILE A 52 -2.13 -11.00 7.04
CA ILE A 52 -3.01 -11.34 8.17
C ILE A 52 -2.53 -12.62 8.86
N GLN A 53 -2.23 -13.66 8.09
CA GLN A 53 -1.71 -14.92 8.62
C GLN A 53 -0.37 -14.72 9.34
N HIS A 54 0.51 -13.91 8.78
CA HIS A 54 1.79 -13.56 9.38
C HIS A 54 1.59 -12.90 10.75
N GLY A 55 0.66 -11.94 10.86
CA GLY A 55 0.33 -11.30 12.13
C GLY A 55 -0.18 -12.29 13.18
N LYS A 56 -1.05 -13.22 12.78
CA LYS A 56 -1.57 -14.27 13.67
C LYS A 56 -0.46 -15.20 14.16
N LYS A 57 0.44 -15.62 13.29
CA LYS A 57 1.56 -16.50 13.65
C LYS A 57 2.59 -15.81 14.55
N LEU A 58 2.79 -14.50 14.36
CA LEU A 58 3.61 -13.71 15.30
C LEU A 58 3.02 -13.73 16.70
N LEU A 59 1.71 -13.55 16.83
CA LEU A 59 1.02 -13.61 18.12
C LEU A 59 1.08 -14.99 18.75
N ASP A 60 1.05 -16.05 17.96
CA ASP A 60 1.15 -17.43 18.41
C ASP A 60 2.58 -17.84 18.79
N GLY A 61 3.57 -17.04 18.44
CA GLY A 61 4.99 -17.36 18.67
C GLY A 61 5.56 -18.44 17.77
N ASP A 62 4.89 -18.74 16.65
CA ASP A 62 5.33 -19.78 15.70
C ASP A 62 6.36 -19.20 14.73
N THR A 63 7.63 -19.24 15.11
CA THR A 63 8.74 -18.65 14.35
C THR A 63 8.94 -19.31 12.99
N SER A 64 8.75 -20.63 12.87
CA SER A 64 8.91 -21.35 11.62
C SER A 64 7.85 -20.91 10.59
N ALA A 65 6.60 -20.77 11.02
CA ALA A 65 5.52 -20.28 10.16
C ALA A 65 5.72 -18.82 9.77
N VAL A 66 6.20 -17.99 10.70
CA VAL A 66 6.51 -16.58 10.43
C VAL A 66 7.58 -16.44 9.35
N ASP A 67 8.65 -17.22 9.44
CA ASP A 67 9.74 -17.18 8.45
C ASP A 67 9.28 -17.64 7.07
N ALA A 68 8.47 -18.69 7.00
CA ALA A 68 7.89 -19.17 5.75
C ALA A 68 6.97 -18.13 5.11
N LEU A 69 6.12 -17.47 5.91
CA LEU A 69 5.22 -16.41 5.42
C LEU A 69 5.97 -15.18 4.96
N LYS A 70 7.05 -14.78 5.64
CA LYS A 70 7.92 -13.68 5.19
C LYS A 70 8.52 -13.96 3.82
N LYS A 71 8.97 -15.18 3.59
CA LYS A 71 9.53 -15.60 2.30
C LYS A 71 8.48 -15.53 1.20
N ASP A 72 7.29 -16.05 1.44
CA ASP A 72 6.18 -16.02 0.50
C ASP A 72 5.75 -14.58 0.18
N LEU A 73 5.67 -13.71 1.19
CA LEU A 73 5.37 -12.30 1.01
C LEU A 73 6.42 -11.59 0.15
N ALA A 74 7.71 -11.88 0.38
CA ALA A 74 8.79 -11.31 -0.41
C ALA A 74 8.69 -11.73 -1.88
N GLU A 75 8.38 -12.99 -2.16
CA GLU A 75 8.19 -13.49 -3.53
C GLU A 75 7.01 -12.80 -4.22
N LEU A 76 5.87 -12.64 -3.53
CA LEU A 76 4.70 -11.97 -4.10
C LEU A 76 4.97 -10.50 -4.38
N ARG A 77 5.68 -9.81 -3.49
CA ARG A 77 6.07 -8.41 -3.69
C ARG A 77 7.00 -8.26 -4.88
N ASN A 78 7.95 -9.17 -5.05
CA ASN A 78 8.85 -9.18 -6.21
C ASN A 78 8.09 -9.42 -7.52
N ARG A 79 7.13 -10.33 -7.53
CA ARG A 79 6.26 -10.55 -8.69
C ARG A 79 5.45 -9.30 -9.04
N LYS A 80 4.94 -8.62 -8.03
CA LYS A 80 4.20 -7.37 -8.19
C LYS A 80 5.05 -6.29 -8.84
N ILE A 81 6.28 -6.10 -8.35
CA ILE A 81 7.23 -5.14 -8.91
C ILE A 81 7.56 -5.49 -10.36
N HIS A 82 7.85 -6.76 -10.62
CA HIS A 82 8.18 -7.23 -11.96
C HIS A 82 7.03 -7.04 -12.94
N LEU A 83 5.81 -7.32 -12.51
CA LEU A 83 4.61 -7.13 -13.31
C LEU A 83 4.41 -5.67 -13.69
N LEU A 84 4.58 -4.75 -12.76
CA LEU A 84 4.49 -3.30 -13.00
C LEU A 84 5.54 -2.84 -14.01
N LYS A 85 6.79 -3.24 -13.84
CA LYS A 85 7.89 -2.89 -14.75
C LYS A 85 7.66 -3.44 -16.15
N SER A 86 7.21 -4.67 -16.26
CA SER A 86 6.91 -5.32 -17.54
C SER A 86 5.79 -4.63 -18.30
N ALA A 87 4.84 -4.04 -17.59
CA ALA A 87 3.73 -3.30 -18.16
C ALA A 87 4.06 -1.83 -18.47
N GLY A 88 5.26 -1.36 -18.12
CA GLY A 88 5.71 0.00 -18.37
C GLY A 88 5.24 1.04 -17.36
N PHE A 89 4.76 0.60 -16.19
CA PHE A 89 4.37 1.54 -15.12
C PHE A 89 5.60 2.10 -14.41
N PRO A 90 5.58 3.39 -14.01
CA PRO A 90 6.64 4.00 -13.22
C PRO A 90 6.78 3.34 -11.84
N GLU A 91 8.00 3.37 -11.29
CA GLU A 91 8.27 2.84 -9.94
C GLU A 91 7.50 3.57 -8.84
N ASP A 92 7.12 4.83 -9.07
CA ASP A 92 6.32 5.64 -8.13
C ASP A 92 4.92 5.05 -7.88
N TYR A 93 4.49 4.08 -8.68
CA TYR A 93 3.21 3.39 -8.50
C TYR A 93 3.25 2.33 -7.38
N LEU A 94 4.40 2.14 -6.79
CA LEU A 94 4.61 1.18 -5.70
C LEU A 94 4.43 1.78 -4.31
#